data_7966d90264a62875f409f50c08e6492a
#
_entry.id   7966d90264a62875f409f50c08e6492a
#
_cell.length_a   1.000
_cell.length_b   1.000
_cell.length_c   1.000
_cell.angle_alpha   90.00
_cell.angle_beta   90.00
_cell.angle_gamma   90.00
#
_symmetry.space_group_name_H-M   'P 1'
#
loop_
_entity.id
_entity.type
_entity.pdbx_description
1 polymer ?
#
loop_
_entity_poly.entity_id
_entity_poly.type
_entity_poly.pdbx_seq_one_letter_code
_entity_poly.pdbx_strand_id
1 'polypeptide(L)'
;MPEYVSPTELKKAEDNFLYGTTNDDRDWLKRYGKKNNRWGNEPEIHMLNDYQSLMEFLMTENFEKSIEYREKHKDGNPEFDNETKLEKIKKIWEKVITHRKLKICAGKIEVESIGENTEKYNGNLMSDGERAIFHYIGEVVSAKDNSLIIIDEPENHLHNSILEKLWNEIEAERQDCVYLYITHNLDFARSRNNAQIIWIKNMLDKQKWDFELLNSDEFSDDLLLEILGNRQGVLFIEGTPDKSIDRKLYSRLFPKYSIMPLEGCASVIQATKSYNKLPMLHYKTIKGIVDRDRRTEGEINSLLQDKIYVPSVAEIENLFLIPQVIELVARKQSIENVDVLLEQTKEKTIEFLKLHLEEQALLFTKKRCQNTINNICNQSTQTIDDYKTSLDELVDKVKPQEEYSKACKELQKIVDDKDYLAALRVINNKGLLPFTNVSNAFGWKKQNYIDYVIRLLGIQDSTSEELCNIFRNYVTVGD
;
A
#
# COMPACT_ATOMS: atom_id res chain seq x y z
N MET A 1 -32.12 21.15 5.34
CA MET A 1 -32.29 20.74 3.92
C MET A 1 -32.20 22.01 3.09
N PRO A 2 -31.48 22.06 1.99
CA PRO A 2 -31.56 23.24 1.11
C PRO A 2 -32.95 23.26 0.47
N GLU A 3 -33.56 24.43 0.48
CA GLU A 3 -34.86 24.65 -0.12
C GLU A 3 -34.82 24.34 -1.63
N TYR A 4 -35.85 23.66 -2.10
CA TYR A 4 -36.05 23.36 -3.52
C TYR A 4 -36.37 24.67 -4.24
N VAL A 5 -35.54 25.03 -5.22
CA VAL A 5 -35.75 26.21 -6.05
C VAL A 5 -36.42 25.77 -7.34
N SER A 6 -37.50 26.43 -7.70
CA SER A 6 -38.28 26.11 -8.89
C SER A 6 -37.53 26.48 -10.18
N PRO A 7 -37.78 25.78 -11.30
CA PRO A 7 -37.19 26.16 -12.60
C PRO A 7 -37.46 27.60 -13.03
N THR A 8 -38.56 28.17 -12.57
CA THR A 8 -38.95 29.57 -12.85
C THR A 8 -38.10 30.58 -12.07
N GLU A 9 -37.73 30.26 -10.84
CA GLU A 9 -36.82 31.07 -10.03
C GLU A 9 -35.39 30.99 -10.55
N LEU A 10 -34.97 29.80 -11.03
CA LEU A 10 -33.70 29.62 -11.75
C LEU A 10 -33.60 30.52 -12.98
N LYS A 11 -34.62 30.50 -13.83
CA LYS A 11 -34.65 31.33 -15.05
C LYS A 11 -34.66 32.80 -14.71
N LYS A 12 -35.39 33.24 -13.69
CA LYS A 12 -35.39 34.60 -13.21
C LYS A 12 -34.03 35.05 -12.66
N ALA A 13 -33.30 34.13 -12.00
CA ALA A 13 -31.96 34.41 -11.52
C ALA A 13 -30.93 34.45 -12.65
N GLU A 14 -31.06 33.60 -13.70
CA GLU A 14 -30.28 33.65 -14.92
C GLU A 14 -30.50 34.97 -15.70
N ASP A 15 -31.75 35.36 -15.85
CA ASP A 15 -32.11 36.63 -16.51
C ASP A 15 -31.58 37.86 -15.74
N ASN A 16 -31.63 37.82 -14.41
CA ASN A 16 -31.08 38.85 -13.55
C ASN A 16 -29.54 38.90 -13.60
N PHE A 17 -28.86 37.76 -13.74
CA PHE A 17 -27.40 37.67 -13.91
C PHE A 17 -26.95 38.28 -15.25
N LEU A 18 -27.66 37.95 -16.32
CA LEU A 18 -27.36 38.47 -17.68
C LEU A 18 -27.62 39.97 -17.83
N TYR A 19 -28.56 40.51 -17.09
CA TYR A 19 -29.04 41.92 -17.22
C TYR A 19 -28.67 42.82 -16.03
N GLY A 20 -27.81 42.39 -15.13
CA GLY A 20 -27.12 43.29 -14.19
C GLY A 20 -27.82 43.59 -12.87
N THR A 21 -28.27 42.59 -12.15
CA THR A 21 -28.82 42.73 -10.79
C THR A 21 -27.85 42.31 -9.67
N THR A 22 -28.21 42.61 -8.47
CA THR A 22 -27.45 42.66 -7.19
C THR A 22 -26.43 41.52 -6.90
N ASN A 23 -25.42 41.82 -6.06
CA ASN A 23 -24.42 40.89 -5.60
C ASN A 23 -25.00 39.60 -4.94
N ASP A 24 -26.17 39.68 -4.33
CA ASP A 24 -26.86 38.53 -3.69
C ASP A 24 -27.34 37.49 -4.73
N ASP A 25 -27.83 37.94 -5.89
CA ASP A 25 -28.29 37.05 -6.95
C ASP A 25 -27.12 36.30 -7.62
N ARG A 26 -25.95 36.97 -7.73
CA ARG A 26 -24.71 36.31 -8.23
C ARG A 26 -24.20 35.22 -7.30
N ASP A 27 -24.22 35.45 -5.98
CA ASP A 27 -23.80 34.46 -4.96
C ASP A 27 -24.75 33.27 -4.95
N TRP A 28 -26.03 33.47 -5.14
CA TRP A 28 -27.04 32.45 -5.22
C TRP A 28 -26.90 31.55 -6.46
N LEU A 29 -26.72 32.16 -7.65
CA LEU A 29 -26.45 31.44 -8.91
C LEU A 29 -25.19 30.59 -8.84
N LYS A 30 -24.11 31.10 -8.26
CA LYS A 30 -22.88 30.36 -8.06
C LYS A 30 -23.10 29.15 -7.18
N ARG A 31 -23.80 29.27 -6.05
CA ARG A 31 -24.07 28.15 -5.13
C ARG A 31 -24.98 27.10 -5.76
N TYR A 32 -26.01 27.54 -6.46
CA TYR A 32 -27.00 26.64 -7.05
C TYR A 32 -26.49 26.01 -8.33
N GLY A 33 -25.81 26.77 -9.17
CA GLY A 33 -25.16 26.27 -10.38
C GLY A 33 -24.11 25.20 -10.05
N LYS A 34 -23.22 25.46 -9.08
CA LYS A 34 -22.24 24.49 -8.60
C LYS A 34 -22.89 23.22 -8.07
N LYS A 35 -24.00 23.34 -7.32
CA LYS A 35 -24.73 22.18 -6.79
C LYS A 35 -25.39 21.36 -7.90
N ASN A 36 -26.10 22.00 -8.83
CA ASN A 36 -26.72 21.30 -9.96
C ASN A 36 -25.68 20.66 -10.87
N ASN A 37 -24.58 21.33 -11.11
CA ASN A 37 -23.50 20.85 -11.95
C ASN A 37 -22.80 19.63 -11.34
N ARG A 38 -22.57 19.60 -10.03
CA ARG A 38 -21.89 18.48 -9.34
C ARG A 38 -22.79 17.31 -9.04
N TRP A 39 -24.11 17.51 -8.87
CA TRP A 39 -25.07 16.49 -8.44
C TRP A 39 -26.17 16.23 -9.45
N GLY A 40 -26.03 16.76 -10.67
CA GLY A 40 -26.97 16.57 -11.77
C GLY A 40 -26.78 15.24 -12.51
N ASN A 41 -27.50 15.07 -13.61
CA ASN A 41 -27.53 13.80 -14.35
C ASN A 41 -26.20 13.44 -15.08
N GLU A 42 -25.29 14.39 -15.26
CA GLU A 42 -24.02 14.22 -15.98
C GLU A 42 -22.88 14.99 -15.28
N PRO A 43 -22.45 14.58 -14.06
CA PRO A 43 -21.48 15.34 -13.27
C PRO A 43 -20.11 15.53 -13.94
N GLU A 44 -19.68 14.57 -14.77
CA GLU A 44 -18.41 14.61 -15.49
C GLU A 44 -18.34 15.73 -16.55
N ILE A 45 -19.47 16.10 -17.15
CA ILE A 45 -19.54 17.20 -18.16
C ILE A 45 -19.54 18.55 -17.45
N HIS A 46 -20.07 18.62 -16.25
CA HIS A 46 -20.25 19.86 -15.51
C HIS A 46 -19.00 20.36 -14.77
N MET A 47 -17.99 19.50 -14.54
CA MET A 47 -16.68 19.94 -14.02
C MET A 47 -16.00 20.98 -14.93
N LEU A 48 -16.24 20.93 -16.24
CA LEU A 48 -15.72 21.93 -17.20
C LEU A 48 -16.34 23.31 -16.98
N ASN A 49 -17.59 23.38 -16.56
CA ASN A 49 -18.29 24.64 -16.31
C ASN A 49 -17.79 25.33 -15.03
N ASP A 50 -17.38 24.57 -14.01
CA ASP A 50 -16.80 25.13 -12.80
C ASP A 50 -15.46 25.83 -13.08
N TYR A 51 -14.62 25.25 -13.94
CA TYR A 51 -13.37 25.88 -14.37
C TYR A 51 -13.60 27.18 -15.13
N GLN A 52 -14.58 27.21 -16.04
CA GLN A 52 -14.94 28.43 -16.78
C GLN A 52 -15.43 29.53 -15.84
N SER A 53 -16.32 29.20 -14.90
CA SER A 53 -16.84 30.14 -13.90
C SER A 53 -15.75 30.70 -13.00
N LEU A 54 -14.78 29.86 -12.60
CA LEU A 54 -13.61 30.29 -11.84
C LEU A 54 -12.77 31.28 -12.64
N MET A 55 -12.50 31.00 -13.92
CA MET A 55 -11.73 31.88 -14.81
C MET A 55 -12.40 33.24 -14.99
N GLU A 56 -13.71 33.24 -15.24
CA GLU A 56 -14.49 34.48 -15.38
C GLU A 56 -14.42 35.34 -14.10
N PHE A 57 -14.55 34.68 -12.93
CA PHE A 57 -14.43 35.36 -11.64
C PHE A 57 -13.05 35.96 -11.43
N LEU A 58 -11.97 35.18 -11.66
CA LEU A 58 -10.59 35.61 -11.45
C LEU A 58 -10.21 36.78 -12.40
N MET A 59 -10.64 36.69 -13.65
CA MET A 59 -10.38 37.76 -14.61
C MET A 59 -11.16 39.05 -14.28
N THR A 60 -12.39 38.93 -13.82
CA THR A 60 -13.21 40.08 -13.39
C THR A 60 -12.57 40.74 -12.17
N GLU A 61 -12.19 39.99 -11.16
CA GLU A 61 -11.53 40.51 -9.95
C GLU A 61 -10.20 41.21 -10.29
N ASN A 62 -9.40 40.60 -11.16
CA ASN A 62 -8.13 41.18 -11.61
C ASN A 62 -8.34 42.48 -12.36
N PHE A 63 -9.40 42.59 -13.17
CA PHE A 63 -9.75 43.79 -13.88
C PHE A 63 -10.26 44.90 -12.93
N GLU A 64 -11.16 44.56 -12.01
CA GLU A 64 -11.70 45.49 -11.00
C GLU A 64 -10.57 46.08 -10.12
N LYS A 65 -9.68 45.23 -9.60
CA LYS A 65 -8.52 45.69 -8.83
C LYS A 65 -7.57 46.56 -9.64
N SER A 66 -7.41 46.31 -10.93
CA SER A 66 -6.59 47.13 -11.83
C SER A 66 -7.18 48.51 -12.06
N ILE A 67 -8.52 48.65 -12.09
CA ILE A 67 -9.20 49.93 -12.16
C ILE A 67 -9.02 50.68 -10.84
N GLU A 68 -9.30 50.02 -9.73
CA GLU A 68 -9.17 50.58 -8.40
C GLU A 68 -7.75 51.09 -8.10
N TYR A 69 -6.74 50.32 -8.51
CA TYR A 69 -5.34 50.76 -8.47
C TYR A 69 -5.07 52.02 -9.23
N ARG A 70 -5.58 52.14 -10.48
CA ARG A 70 -5.41 53.33 -11.31
C ARG A 70 -6.10 54.54 -10.70
N GLU A 71 -7.27 54.41 -10.12
CA GLU A 71 -7.99 55.49 -9.45
C GLU A 71 -7.27 55.98 -8.21
N LYS A 72 -6.82 55.09 -7.34
CA LYS A 72 -6.10 55.45 -6.12
C LYS A 72 -4.68 56.00 -6.37
N HIS A 73 -4.00 55.58 -7.42
CA HIS A 73 -2.70 56.14 -7.81
C HIS A 73 -2.81 57.56 -8.40
N LYS A 74 -3.96 57.96 -8.93
CA LYS A 74 -4.19 59.36 -9.32
C LYS A 74 -4.20 60.28 -8.10
N ASP A 75 -4.57 59.82 -6.94
CA ASP A 75 -4.67 60.58 -5.70
C ASP A 75 -3.42 60.48 -4.81
N GLY A 76 -2.35 59.82 -5.26
CA GLY A 76 -1.04 59.78 -4.61
C GLY A 76 -0.94 58.93 -3.34
N ASN A 77 -1.80 57.93 -3.12
CA ASN A 77 -1.78 57.07 -1.96
C ASN A 77 -0.95 55.79 -2.25
N PRO A 78 0.24 55.59 -1.61
CA PRO A 78 1.15 54.47 -1.92
C PRO A 78 0.88 53.16 -1.19
N GLU A 79 0.02 53.11 -0.16
CA GLU A 79 -0.25 51.95 0.65
C GLU A 79 -1.55 51.23 0.24
N PHE A 80 -1.53 50.60 -0.92
CA PHE A 80 -2.65 49.76 -1.33
C PHE A 80 -2.14 48.34 -1.60
N ASP A 81 -2.68 47.39 -0.85
CA ASP A 81 -2.43 45.96 -1.12
C ASP A 81 -3.14 45.60 -2.43
N ASN A 82 -2.33 45.39 -3.44
CA ASN A 82 -2.81 45.21 -4.82
C ASN A 82 -2.76 43.77 -5.25
N GLU A 83 -2.38 42.85 -4.40
CA GLU A 83 -2.24 41.47 -4.78
C GLU A 83 -3.59 40.87 -5.17
N THR A 84 -3.73 40.49 -6.44
CA THR A 84 -4.95 39.85 -6.95
C THR A 84 -4.95 38.36 -6.61
N LYS A 85 -6.14 37.74 -6.58
CA LYS A 85 -6.22 36.27 -6.41
C LYS A 85 -5.45 35.52 -7.48
N LEU A 86 -5.45 36.06 -8.71
CA LEU A 86 -4.72 35.47 -9.82
C LEU A 86 -3.19 35.51 -9.61
N GLU A 87 -2.66 36.56 -8.97
CA GLU A 87 -1.25 36.66 -8.59
C GLU A 87 -0.90 35.65 -7.47
N LYS A 88 -1.77 35.47 -6.49
CA LYS A 88 -1.64 34.45 -5.44
C LYS A 88 -1.62 33.03 -6.04
N ILE A 89 -2.56 32.75 -6.95
CA ILE A 89 -2.61 31.47 -7.68
C ILE A 89 -1.30 31.25 -8.45
N LYS A 90 -0.82 32.27 -9.17
CA LYS A 90 0.45 32.19 -9.89
C LYS A 90 1.62 31.85 -8.98
N LYS A 91 1.73 32.52 -7.83
CA LYS A 91 2.81 32.28 -6.86
C LYS A 91 2.81 30.83 -6.36
N ILE A 92 1.65 30.33 -5.96
CA ILE A 92 1.51 28.94 -5.46
C ILE A 92 1.80 27.94 -6.58
N TRP A 93 1.22 28.16 -7.77
CA TRP A 93 1.38 27.28 -8.91
C TRP A 93 2.84 27.15 -9.35
N GLU A 94 3.60 28.28 -9.41
CA GLU A 94 5.03 28.29 -9.77
C GLU A 94 5.92 27.66 -8.68
N LYS A 95 5.51 27.68 -7.41
CA LYS A 95 6.18 26.92 -6.35
C LYS A 95 5.97 25.41 -6.50
N VAL A 96 4.77 24.99 -6.89
CA VAL A 96 4.42 23.57 -7.05
C VAL A 96 5.04 23.01 -8.32
N ILE A 97 4.89 23.70 -9.45
CA ILE A 97 5.40 23.31 -10.77
C ILE A 97 6.63 24.17 -11.11
N THR A 98 7.77 23.77 -10.60
CA THR A 98 9.01 24.56 -10.62
C THR A 98 9.64 24.76 -12.02
N HIS A 99 9.25 23.95 -13.00
CA HIS A 99 9.77 23.99 -14.38
C HIS A 99 8.88 24.76 -15.36
N ARG A 100 7.83 25.41 -14.85
CA ARG A 100 6.85 26.19 -15.63
C ARG A 100 6.59 27.56 -14.98
N LYS A 101 6.21 28.54 -15.78
CA LYS A 101 5.76 29.85 -15.34
C LYS A 101 4.39 30.19 -15.91
N LEU A 102 3.53 30.80 -15.10
CA LEU A 102 2.25 31.33 -15.55
C LEU A 102 2.41 32.79 -15.98
N LYS A 103 1.91 33.10 -17.16
CA LYS A 103 1.78 34.50 -17.66
C LYS A 103 0.31 34.85 -17.84
N ILE A 104 -0.04 36.01 -17.31
CA ILE A 104 -1.37 36.54 -17.43
C ILE A 104 -1.27 37.69 -18.43
N CYS A 105 -1.83 37.51 -19.62
CA CYS A 105 -1.77 38.49 -20.71
C CYS A 105 -3.14 38.68 -21.34
N ALA A 106 -3.61 39.92 -21.40
CA ALA A 106 -4.85 40.31 -22.13
C ALA A 106 -6.06 39.39 -21.84
N GLY A 107 -6.29 39.07 -20.57
CA GLY A 107 -7.41 38.18 -20.15
C GLY A 107 -7.22 36.71 -20.47
N LYS A 108 -5.99 36.27 -20.77
CA LYS A 108 -5.64 34.90 -21.05
C LYS A 108 -4.53 34.43 -20.12
N ILE A 109 -4.53 33.13 -19.82
CA ILE A 109 -3.43 32.47 -19.14
C ILE A 109 -2.58 31.74 -20.18
N GLU A 110 -1.28 31.98 -20.13
CA GLU A 110 -0.25 31.27 -20.90
C GLU A 110 0.72 30.61 -19.96
N VAL A 111 1.22 29.46 -20.36
CA VAL A 111 2.25 28.70 -19.65
C VAL A 111 3.54 28.76 -20.45
N GLU A 112 4.65 29.05 -19.79
CA GLU A 112 5.98 29.10 -20.37
C GLU A 112 6.90 28.10 -19.69
N SER A 113 7.61 27.28 -20.46
CA SER A 113 8.63 26.39 -19.89
C SER A 113 9.89 27.18 -19.50
N ILE A 114 10.52 26.78 -18.38
CA ILE A 114 11.80 27.33 -17.92
C ILE A 114 12.92 26.47 -18.51
N GLY A 115 13.82 27.01 -19.32
CA GLY A 115 14.96 26.30 -19.91
C GLY A 115 15.40 26.85 -21.26
N GLU A 116 16.33 26.16 -21.95
CA GLU A 116 16.90 26.59 -23.22
C GLU A 116 15.88 26.61 -24.39
N ASN A 117 14.85 25.74 -24.34
CA ASN A 117 13.73 25.73 -25.28
C ASN A 117 12.47 26.24 -24.58
N THR A 118 12.24 27.55 -24.62
CA THR A 118 11.04 28.19 -24.07
C THR A 118 9.84 27.94 -24.97
N GLU A 119 9.11 26.88 -24.74
CA GLU A 119 7.79 26.68 -25.35
C GLU A 119 6.72 27.46 -24.58
N LYS A 120 5.91 28.20 -25.31
CA LYS A 120 4.73 28.90 -24.77
C LYS A 120 3.47 28.24 -25.31
N TYR A 121 2.53 27.98 -24.43
CA TYR A 121 1.21 27.46 -24.83
C TYR A 121 0.09 28.13 -24.05
N ASN A 122 -1.09 28.14 -24.63
CA ASN A 122 -2.28 28.68 -23.98
C ASN A 122 -2.74 27.79 -22.86
N GLY A 123 -3.31 28.33 -21.78
CA GLY A 123 -3.86 27.59 -20.66
C GLY A 123 -4.84 26.47 -21.04
N ASN A 124 -5.51 26.59 -22.19
CA ASN A 124 -6.38 25.52 -22.71
C ASN A 124 -5.61 24.26 -23.13
N LEU A 125 -4.29 24.36 -23.31
CA LEU A 125 -3.41 23.25 -23.66
C LEU A 125 -2.67 22.67 -22.44
N MET A 126 -3.00 23.12 -21.24
CA MET A 126 -2.50 22.53 -20.01
C MET A 126 -2.88 21.05 -19.94
N SER A 127 -1.98 20.22 -19.41
CA SER A 127 -2.28 18.83 -19.04
C SER A 127 -3.38 18.77 -17.97
N ASP A 128 -4.00 17.61 -17.81
CA ASP A 128 -5.05 17.44 -16.80
C ASP A 128 -4.53 17.72 -15.38
N GLY A 129 -3.28 17.31 -15.07
CA GLY A 129 -2.64 17.63 -13.80
C GLY A 129 -2.40 19.12 -13.60
N GLU A 130 -1.88 19.83 -14.60
CA GLU A 130 -1.67 21.28 -14.53
C GLU A 130 -2.99 22.03 -14.34
N ARG A 131 -4.05 21.61 -15.03
CA ARG A 131 -5.40 22.17 -14.86
C ARG A 131 -5.98 21.88 -13.47
N ALA A 132 -5.81 20.67 -12.96
CA ALA A 132 -6.28 20.29 -11.63
C ALA A 132 -5.59 21.14 -10.55
N ILE A 133 -4.27 21.31 -10.63
CA ILE A 133 -3.50 22.17 -9.72
C ILE A 133 -4.03 23.61 -9.75
N PHE A 134 -4.19 24.18 -10.94
CA PHE A 134 -4.73 25.53 -11.09
C PHE A 134 -6.14 25.67 -10.50
N HIS A 135 -6.98 24.68 -10.75
CA HIS A 135 -8.37 24.65 -10.25
C HIS A 135 -8.41 24.57 -8.72
N TYR A 136 -7.65 23.64 -8.10
CA TYR A 136 -7.61 23.53 -6.64
C TYR A 136 -7.14 24.81 -5.95
N ILE A 137 -6.03 25.39 -6.44
CA ILE A 137 -5.53 26.66 -5.90
C ILE A 137 -6.60 27.75 -6.09
N GLY A 138 -7.17 27.85 -7.27
CA GLY A 138 -8.15 28.88 -7.62
C GLY A 138 -9.41 28.83 -6.77
N GLU A 139 -9.99 27.64 -6.56
CA GLU A 139 -11.18 27.45 -5.73
C GLU A 139 -10.92 27.82 -4.27
N VAL A 140 -9.78 27.38 -3.71
CA VAL A 140 -9.47 27.65 -2.30
C VAL A 140 -9.11 29.11 -2.07
N VAL A 141 -8.29 29.72 -2.94
CA VAL A 141 -7.96 31.16 -2.85
C VAL A 141 -9.19 32.05 -3.06
N SER A 142 -10.18 31.56 -3.81
CA SER A 142 -11.43 32.28 -4.06
C SER A 142 -12.52 32.06 -3.01
N ALA A 143 -12.32 31.12 -2.09
CA ALA A 143 -13.26 30.87 -1.00
C ALA A 143 -13.35 32.06 -0.04
N LYS A 144 -14.50 32.21 0.64
CA LYS A 144 -14.69 33.23 1.69
C LYS A 144 -13.75 32.97 2.86
N ASP A 145 -13.42 34.02 3.59
CA ASP A 145 -12.62 33.90 4.80
C ASP A 145 -13.31 33.01 5.85
N ASN A 146 -12.51 32.28 6.61
CA ASN A 146 -12.97 31.35 7.64
C ASN A 146 -13.94 30.25 7.11
N SER A 147 -13.71 29.78 5.90
CA SER A 147 -14.53 28.74 5.27
C SER A 147 -14.13 27.34 5.70
N LEU A 148 -15.10 26.41 5.69
CA LEU A 148 -14.84 24.96 5.66
C LEU A 148 -14.65 24.52 4.21
N ILE A 149 -13.47 24.04 3.87
CA ILE A 149 -13.10 23.52 2.55
C ILE A 149 -13.18 21.98 2.60
N ILE A 150 -14.09 21.43 1.81
CA ILE A 150 -14.26 19.97 1.71
C ILE A 150 -13.68 19.53 0.37
N ILE A 151 -12.72 18.62 0.41
CA ILE A 151 -12.02 18.09 -0.76
C ILE A 151 -12.23 16.57 -0.81
N ASP A 152 -12.87 16.12 -1.87
CA ASP A 152 -13.08 14.71 -2.16
C ASP A 152 -12.04 14.26 -3.18
N GLU A 153 -11.27 13.21 -2.84
CA GLU A 153 -10.19 12.65 -3.64
C GLU A 153 -9.14 13.71 -4.06
N PRO A 154 -8.44 14.36 -3.11
CA PRO A 154 -7.45 15.43 -3.39
C PRO A 154 -6.30 14.95 -4.29
N GLU A 155 -6.09 13.65 -4.43
CA GLU A 155 -5.10 12.99 -5.27
C GLU A 155 -5.48 12.86 -6.74
N ASN A 156 -6.74 13.11 -7.11
CA ASN A 156 -7.21 12.89 -8.47
C ASN A 156 -6.42 13.74 -9.49
N HIS A 157 -5.95 13.10 -10.55
CA HIS A 157 -5.12 13.67 -11.62
C HIS A 157 -3.74 14.16 -11.17
N LEU A 158 -3.31 13.90 -9.94
CA LEU A 158 -2.04 14.35 -9.39
C LEU A 158 -1.09 13.18 -9.10
N HIS A 159 0.19 13.40 -9.36
CA HIS A 159 1.23 12.47 -8.92
C HIS A 159 1.55 12.69 -7.44
N ASN A 160 1.79 11.62 -6.67
CA ASN A 160 2.05 11.70 -5.23
C ASN A 160 3.16 12.70 -4.87
N SER A 161 4.20 12.83 -5.69
CA SER A 161 5.31 13.77 -5.44
C SER A 161 4.91 15.26 -5.46
N ILE A 162 3.79 15.59 -6.10
CA ILE A 162 3.27 16.97 -6.19
C ILE A 162 2.16 17.20 -5.18
N LEU A 163 1.41 16.15 -4.85
CA LEU A 163 0.21 16.21 -4.03
C LEU A 163 0.46 16.86 -2.66
N GLU A 164 1.43 16.35 -1.92
CA GLU A 164 1.79 16.89 -0.60
C GLU A 164 2.20 18.36 -0.68
N LYS A 165 3.08 18.68 -1.63
CA LYS A 165 3.57 20.05 -1.83
C LYS A 165 2.46 21.02 -2.16
N LEU A 166 1.53 20.63 -3.04
CA LEU A 166 0.39 21.43 -3.43
C LEU A 166 -0.47 21.83 -2.23
N TRP A 167 -0.88 20.85 -1.44
CA TRP A 167 -1.77 21.09 -0.31
C TRP A 167 -1.07 21.83 0.83
N ASN A 168 0.23 21.61 1.05
CA ASN A 168 1.00 22.40 2.01
C ASN A 168 1.03 23.89 1.63
N GLU A 169 1.23 24.23 0.35
CA GLU A 169 1.23 25.62 -0.11
C GLU A 169 -0.16 26.26 -0.05
N ILE A 170 -1.21 25.50 -0.35
CA ILE A 170 -2.61 25.97 -0.26
C ILE A 170 -2.99 26.23 1.20
N GLU A 171 -2.71 25.33 2.11
CA GLU A 171 -2.99 25.48 3.55
C GLU A 171 -2.19 26.62 4.16
N ALA A 172 -0.95 26.82 3.73
CA ALA A 172 -0.12 27.95 4.19
C ALA A 172 -0.66 29.31 3.74
N GLU A 173 -1.27 29.40 2.54
CA GLU A 173 -1.90 30.63 2.03
C GLU A 173 -3.25 30.94 2.73
N ARG A 174 -4.01 29.90 3.10
CA ARG A 174 -5.36 30.04 3.66
C ARG A 174 -5.46 29.37 5.04
N GLN A 175 -4.64 29.82 5.99
CA GLN A 175 -4.64 29.37 7.38
C GLN A 175 -5.93 29.72 8.15
N ASP A 176 -6.73 30.61 7.62
CA ASP A 176 -8.04 31.00 8.14
C ASP A 176 -9.12 29.93 7.90
N CYS A 177 -8.88 28.99 6.97
CA CYS A 177 -9.83 27.97 6.58
C CYS A 177 -9.62 26.66 7.35
N VAL A 178 -10.70 25.90 7.51
CA VAL A 178 -10.67 24.51 8.00
C VAL A 178 -10.78 23.57 6.82
N TYR A 179 -9.93 22.54 6.78
CA TYR A 179 -9.89 21.58 5.69
C TYR A 179 -10.45 20.23 6.12
N LEU A 180 -11.30 19.64 5.28
CA LEU A 180 -11.79 18.28 5.42
C LEU A 180 -11.46 17.51 4.13
N TYR A 181 -10.51 16.61 4.22
CA TYR A 181 -10.12 15.73 3.11
C TYR A 181 -10.85 14.40 3.20
N ILE A 182 -11.45 13.98 2.11
CA ILE A 182 -12.02 12.64 1.94
C ILE A 182 -11.09 11.93 0.95
N THR A 183 -10.34 10.96 1.42
CA THR A 183 -9.31 10.31 0.61
C THR A 183 -9.16 8.84 0.94
N HIS A 184 -8.74 8.07 -0.04
CA HIS A 184 -8.28 6.70 0.15
C HIS A 184 -6.73 6.59 0.01
N ASN A 185 -6.04 7.71 -0.26
CA ASN A 185 -4.60 7.77 -0.35
C ASN A 185 -3.98 7.97 1.04
N LEU A 186 -3.35 6.92 1.54
CA LEU A 186 -2.78 6.89 2.89
C LEU A 186 -1.54 7.75 3.03
N ASP A 187 -0.70 7.82 1.99
CA ASP A 187 0.49 8.66 1.98
C ASP A 187 0.09 10.14 2.11
N PHE A 188 -0.99 10.52 1.42
CA PHE A 188 -1.54 11.86 1.55
C PHE A 188 -2.12 12.13 2.94
N ALA A 189 -2.94 11.22 3.47
CA ALA A 189 -3.52 11.38 4.81
C ALA A 189 -2.41 11.53 5.88
N ARG A 190 -1.34 10.75 5.76
CA ARG A 190 -0.18 10.81 6.64
C ARG A 190 0.60 12.12 6.53
N SER A 191 0.72 12.69 5.32
CA SER A 191 1.43 13.94 5.10
C SER A 191 0.76 15.15 5.76
N ARG A 192 -0.48 15.02 6.24
CA ARG A 192 -1.23 16.09 6.92
C ARG A 192 -0.84 16.16 8.40
N ASN A 193 0.14 17.00 8.73
CA ASN A 193 0.58 17.24 10.10
C ASN A 193 -0.56 17.84 10.92
N ASN A 194 -0.75 17.36 12.16
CA ASN A 194 -1.80 17.80 13.08
C ASN A 194 -3.25 17.57 12.59
N ALA A 195 -3.48 16.73 11.60
CA ALA A 195 -4.82 16.35 11.19
C ALA A 195 -5.39 15.27 12.09
N GLN A 196 -6.67 15.40 12.43
CA GLN A 196 -7.43 14.32 13.06
C GLN A 196 -7.93 13.37 11.98
N ILE A 197 -7.62 12.09 12.10
CA ILE A 197 -8.04 11.06 11.15
C ILE A 197 -9.36 10.46 11.64
N ILE A 198 -10.38 10.50 10.80
CA ILE A 198 -11.67 9.84 11.02
C ILE A 198 -11.72 8.61 10.10
N TRP A 199 -11.64 7.44 10.70
CA TRP A 199 -11.77 6.19 9.94
C TRP A 199 -13.24 5.75 9.88
N ILE A 200 -13.82 5.79 8.68
CA ILE A 200 -15.16 5.28 8.43
C ILE A 200 -15.07 3.79 8.12
N LYS A 201 -15.51 2.96 9.06
CA LYS A 201 -15.40 1.50 9.01
C LYS A 201 -16.50 0.88 8.15
N ASN A 202 -17.74 1.27 8.40
CA ASN A 202 -18.90 0.70 7.74
C ASN A 202 -20.08 1.67 7.75
N MET A 203 -21.00 1.51 6.80
CA MET A 203 -22.30 2.15 6.81
C MET A 203 -23.35 1.14 7.31
N LEU A 204 -23.82 1.33 8.55
CA LEU A 204 -24.79 0.43 9.20
C LEU A 204 -26.19 0.59 8.59
N ASP A 205 -26.58 1.83 8.32
CA ASP A 205 -27.76 2.18 7.54
C ASP A 205 -27.56 3.56 6.86
N LYS A 206 -28.55 4.07 6.12
CA LYS A 206 -28.45 5.36 5.38
C LYS A 206 -28.12 6.58 6.26
N GLN A 207 -28.23 6.47 7.57
CA GLN A 207 -28.02 7.57 8.52
C GLN A 207 -27.01 7.24 9.63
N LYS A 208 -26.53 5.99 9.70
CA LYS A 208 -25.60 5.54 10.75
C LYS A 208 -24.33 4.99 10.15
N TRP A 209 -23.25 5.60 10.57
CA TRP A 209 -21.89 5.23 10.18
C TRP A 209 -21.16 4.71 11.41
N ASP A 210 -20.43 3.62 11.22
CA ASP A 210 -19.46 3.14 12.19
C ASP A 210 -18.12 3.79 11.86
N PHE A 211 -17.64 4.65 12.76
CA PHE A 211 -16.39 5.37 12.57
C PHE A 211 -15.58 5.45 13.86
N GLU A 212 -14.30 5.65 13.73
CA GLU A 212 -13.36 5.79 14.83
C GLU A 212 -12.43 6.98 14.61
N LEU A 213 -12.11 7.66 15.70
CA LEU A 213 -11.07 8.68 15.72
C LEU A 213 -9.76 8.00 16.10
N LEU A 214 -8.76 8.13 15.25
CA LEU A 214 -7.48 7.47 15.45
C LEU A 214 -6.50 8.44 16.12
N ASN A 215 -5.86 7.95 17.18
CA ASN A 215 -4.69 8.56 17.78
C ASN A 215 -3.45 7.86 17.22
N SER A 216 -2.58 8.60 16.55
CA SER A 216 -1.42 8.10 15.83
C SER A 216 -0.28 7.54 16.68
N ASP A 217 -0.33 7.67 18.01
CA ASP A 217 0.84 7.53 18.88
C ASP A 217 1.20 6.08 19.30
N GLU A 218 0.37 5.08 19.00
CA GLU A 218 0.57 3.71 19.51
C GLU A 218 1.23 2.73 18.52
N PHE A 219 1.34 3.09 17.22
CA PHE A 219 1.93 2.22 16.17
C PHE A 219 2.80 3.03 15.22
N SER A 220 3.68 2.36 14.48
CA SER A 220 4.31 3.04 13.35
C SER A 220 3.20 3.52 12.41
N ASP A 221 3.11 4.81 12.19
CA ASP A 221 2.05 5.47 11.43
C ASP A 221 1.83 4.82 10.06
N ASP A 222 2.89 4.37 9.42
CA ASP A 222 2.89 3.69 8.13
C ASP A 222 2.06 2.41 8.11
N LEU A 223 2.31 1.56 9.08
CA LEU A 223 1.69 0.25 9.15
C LEU A 223 0.22 0.36 9.56
N LEU A 224 -0.09 1.29 10.46
CA LEU A 224 -1.47 1.55 10.88
C LEU A 224 -2.32 2.05 9.71
N LEU A 225 -1.84 3.05 9.00
CA LEU A 225 -2.56 3.62 7.86
C LEU A 225 -2.72 2.61 6.72
N GLU A 226 -1.69 1.84 6.40
CA GLU A 226 -1.77 0.80 5.36
C GLU A 226 -2.78 -0.29 5.72
N ILE A 227 -2.84 -0.70 6.99
CA ILE A 227 -3.87 -1.63 7.48
C ILE A 227 -5.25 -1.00 7.43
N LEU A 228 -5.40 0.23 7.86
CA LEU A 228 -6.70 0.93 7.94
C LEU A 228 -7.27 1.24 6.56
N GLY A 229 -6.43 1.67 5.62
CA GLY A 229 -6.85 1.98 4.25
C GLY A 229 -7.27 0.77 3.42
N ASN A 230 -6.84 -0.42 3.79
CA ASN A 230 -7.12 -1.63 3.03
C ASN A 230 -8.38 -2.35 3.55
N ARG A 231 -9.38 -2.58 2.71
CA ARG A 231 -10.62 -3.31 3.07
C ARG A 231 -10.42 -4.82 3.19
N GLN A 232 -9.28 -5.34 2.73
CA GLN A 232 -8.94 -6.77 2.77
C GLN A 232 -8.30 -7.15 4.10
N GLY A 233 -8.34 -8.45 4.47
CA GLY A 233 -7.52 -8.97 5.56
C GLY A 233 -6.03 -8.72 5.29
N VAL A 234 -5.20 -8.72 6.31
CA VAL A 234 -3.75 -8.52 6.16
C VAL A 234 -3.01 -9.84 6.41
N LEU A 235 -2.07 -10.14 5.54
CA LEU A 235 -1.17 -11.28 5.67
C LEU A 235 0.27 -10.77 5.71
N PHE A 236 0.86 -10.77 6.91
CA PHE A 236 2.28 -10.48 7.09
C PHE A 236 3.13 -11.64 6.61
N ILE A 237 4.17 -11.36 5.87
CA ILE A 237 5.11 -12.34 5.33
C ILE A 237 6.55 -11.92 5.55
N GLU A 238 7.50 -12.85 5.47
CA GLU A 238 8.92 -12.50 5.44
C GLU A 238 9.32 -11.90 4.08
N GLY A 239 10.35 -11.07 4.07
CA GLY A 239 10.93 -10.49 2.86
C GLY A 239 10.86 -8.97 2.77
N THR A 240 11.37 -8.44 1.67
CA THR A 240 11.40 -7.00 1.39
C THR A 240 10.33 -6.60 0.37
N PRO A 241 9.82 -5.34 0.40
CA PRO A 241 8.71 -4.90 -0.45
C PRO A 241 8.92 -5.12 -1.96
N ASP A 242 10.13 -4.92 -2.48
CA ASP A 242 10.32 -4.71 -3.92
C ASP A 242 10.69 -5.94 -4.75
N LYS A 243 11.20 -7.04 -4.17
CA LYS A 243 11.76 -8.15 -4.97
C LYS A 243 11.53 -9.57 -4.43
N SER A 244 10.75 -9.77 -3.35
CA SER A 244 10.65 -11.11 -2.79
C SER A 244 9.74 -12.02 -3.64
N ILE A 245 10.17 -13.27 -3.80
CA ILE A 245 9.39 -14.35 -4.40
C ILE A 245 8.10 -14.53 -3.59
N ASP A 246 8.20 -14.42 -2.27
CA ASP A 246 7.13 -14.54 -1.29
C ASP A 246 5.96 -13.63 -1.61
N ARG A 247 6.21 -12.33 -1.77
CA ARG A 247 5.16 -11.36 -2.10
C ARG A 247 4.46 -11.71 -3.41
N LYS A 248 5.22 -12.04 -4.46
CA LYS A 248 4.66 -12.40 -5.76
C LYS A 248 3.80 -13.66 -5.69
N LEU A 249 4.25 -14.68 -4.97
CA LEU A 249 3.56 -15.94 -4.80
C LEU A 249 2.31 -15.78 -3.93
N TYR A 250 2.45 -15.23 -2.73
CA TYR A 250 1.35 -15.13 -1.77
C TYR A 250 0.24 -14.18 -2.22
N SER A 251 0.55 -13.11 -2.97
CA SER A 251 -0.47 -12.24 -3.56
C SER A 251 -1.38 -12.97 -4.58
N ARG A 252 -0.86 -14.02 -5.22
CA ARG A 252 -1.65 -14.86 -6.14
C ARG A 252 -2.42 -15.97 -5.42
N LEU A 253 -1.81 -16.54 -4.38
CA LEU A 253 -2.44 -17.62 -3.61
C LEU A 253 -3.56 -17.11 -2.69
N PHE A 254 -3.41 -15.92 -2.14
CA PHE A 254 -4.31 -15.34 -1.14
C PHE A 254 -4.85 -13.96 -1.57
N PRO A 255 -5.60 -13.86 -2.68
CA PRO A 255 -6.06 -12.56 -3.22
C PRO A 255 -7.04 -11.81 -2.30
N LYS A 256 -7.57 -12.48 -1.28
CA LYS A 256 -8.44 -11.86 -0.25
C LYS A 256 -7.66 -11.10 0.81
N TYR A 257 -6.33 -11.21 0.80
CA TYR A 257 -5.45 -10.55 1.77
C TYR A 257 -4.55 -9.53 1.09
N SER A 258 -4.30 -8.43 1.78
CA SER A 258 -3.20 -7.53 1.48
C SER A 258 -1.91 -8.16 1.98
N ILE A 259 -0.95 -8.38 1.10
CA ILE A 259 0.32 -9.02 1.45
C ILE A 259 1.32 -7.96 1.86
N MET A 260 1.75 -8.02 3.13
CA MET A 260 2.68 -7.07 3.72
C MET A 260 3.99 -7.76 4.11
N PRO A 261 5.07 -7.55 3.33
CA PRO A 261 6.39 -8.07 3.68
C PRO A 261 7.02 -7.28 4.83
N LEU A 262 7.52 -8.02 5.82
CA LEU A 262 8.33 -7.52 6.93
C LEU A 262 9.70 -8.21 6.88
N GLU A 263 10.76 -7.47 7.22
CA GLU A 263 12.16 -7.87 6.95
C GLU A 263 12.58 -9.24 7.49
N GLY A 264 11.94 -9.75 8.54
CA GLY A 264 12.31 -11.05 9.10
C GLY A 264 11.22 -11.67 9.95
N CYS A 265 11.41 -12.96 10.27
CA CYS A 265 10.40 -13.76 10.98
C CYS A 265 10.00 -13.18 12.35
N ALA A 266 10.93 -12.56 13.06
CA ALA A 266 10.64 -11.94 14.36
C ALA A 266 9.65 -10.76 14.21
N SER A 267 9.82 -9.93 13.17
CA SER A 267 8.94 -8.82 12.86
C SER A 267 7.53 -9.30 12.48
N VAL A 268 7.45 -10.37 11.66
CA VAL A 268 6.16 -11.00 11.28
C VAL A 268 5.43 -11.53 12.52
N ILE A 269 6.15 -12.25 13.39
CA ILE A 269 5.56 -12.82 14.61
C ILE A 269 5.08 -11.70 15.55
N GLN A 270 5.92 -10.70 15.78
CA GLN A 270 5.59 -9.59 16.67
C GLN A 270 4.41 -8.77 16.16
N ALA A 271 4.44 -8.40 14.88
CA ALA A 271 3.34 -7.64 14.25
C ALA A 271 2.03 -8.43 14.35
N THR A 272 2.02 -9.70 13.90
CA THR A 272 0.80 -10.53 13.93
C THR A 272 0.22 -10.64 15.34
N LYS A 273 1.06 -10.89 16.34
CA LYS A 273 0.63 -10.99 17.75
C LYS A 273 0.11 -9.66 18.30
N SER A 274 0.80 -8.56 18.01
CA SER A 274 0.44 -7.23 18.49
C SER A 274 -0.90 -6.80 17.92
N TYR A 275 -1.10 -6.91 16.62
CA TYR A 275 -2.36 -6.54 15.98
C TYR A 275 -3.53 -7.44 16.41
N ASN A 276 -3.34 -8.75 16.54
CA ASN A 276 -4.38 -9.65 17.02
C ASN A 276 -4.79 -9.43 18.50
N LYS A 277 -3.90 -8.82 19.31
CA LYS A 277 -4.23 -8.43 20.69
C LYS A 277 -5.08 -7.16 20.78
N LEU A 278 -5.19 -6.39 19.72
CA LEU A 278 -5.89 -5.10 19.65
C LEU A 278 -7.07 -5.13 18.67
N PRO A 279 -8.02 -6.09 18.78
CA PRO A 279 -9.13 -6.22 17.86
C PRO A 279 -10.06 -4.99 17.85
N MET A 280 -9.96 -4.13 18.87
CA MET A 280 -10.74 -2.89 18.95
C MET A 280 -10.26 -1.81 17.96
N LEU A 281 -9.00 -1.90 17.48
CA LEU A 281 -8.45 -0.93 16.54
C LEU A 281 -8.72 -1.28 15.07
N HIS A 282 -9.12 -2.52 14.77
CA HIS A 282 -9.41 -2.95 13.41
C HIS A 282 -10.39 -4.13 13.38
N TYR A 283 -11.25 -4.18 12.36
CA TYR A 283 -12.17 -5.32 12.11
C TYR A 283 -11.58 -6.33 11.13
N LYS A 284 -10.28 -6.33 10.93
CA LYS A 284 -9.63 -7.14 9.89
C LYS A 284 -9.11 -8.44 10.44
N THR A 285 -9.11 -9.43 9.59
CA THR A 285 -8.42 -10.69 9.86
C THR A 285 -6.92 -10.47 9.61
N ILE A 286 -6.14 -10.52 10.69
CA ILE A 286 -4.68 -10.40 10.64
C ILE A 286 -4.07 -11.79 10.80
N LYS A 287 -3.19 -12.16 9.85
CA LYS A 287 -2.48 -13.43 9.83
C LYS A 287 -1.01 -13.20 9.49
N GLY A 288 -0.17 -14.17 9.82
CA GLY A 288 1.25 -14.17 9.45
C GLY A 288 1.65 -15.48 8.76
N ILE A 289 2.60 -15.41 7.86
CA ILE A 289 3.33 -16.59 7.35
C ILE A 289 4.82 -16.37 7.62
N VAL A 290 5.45 -17.37 8.22
CA VAL A 290 6.90 -17.40 8.42
C VAL A 290 7.46 -18.69 7.85
N ASP A 291 8.69 -18.66 7.36
CA ASP A 291 9.36 -19.84 6.84
C ASP A 291 9.45 -20.95 7.88
N ARG A 292 9.37 -22.19 7.42
CA ARG A 292 9.48 -23.35 8.31
C ARG A 292 10.84 -23.39 8.96
N ASP A 293 11.86 -23.00 8.23
CA ASP A 293 13.24 -23.11 8.70
C ASP A 293 13.50 -24.49 9.33
N ARG A 294 13.97 -24.48 10.56
CA ARG A 294 14.27 -25.69 11.37
C ARG A 294 13.38 -25.76 12.61
N ARG A 295 12.11 -25.28 12.49
CA ARG A 295 11.15 -25.25 13.60
C ARG A 295 10.68 -26.65 13.95
N THR A 296 10.47 -26.88 15.22
CA THR A 296 9.83 -28.08 15.72
C THR A 296 8.31 -28.03 15.55
N GLU A 297 7.65 -29.17 15.52
CA GLU A 297 6.17 -29.22 15.46
C GLU A 297 5.51 -28.49 16.65
N GLY A 298 6.16 -28.52 17.83
CA GLY A 298 5.67 -27.77 19.00
C GLY A 298 5.70 -26.25 18.77
N GLU A 299 6.78 -25.73 18.18
CA GLU A 299 6.88 -24.30 17.81
C GLU A 299 5.83 -23.93 16.76
N ILE A 300 5.62 -24.77 15.74
CA ILE A 300 4.63 -24.55 14.69
C ILE A 300 3.22 -24.50 15.28
N ASN A 301 2.89 -25.44 16.16
CA ASN A 301 1.59 -25.46 16.83
C ASN A 301 1.37 -24.24 17.73
N SER A 302 2.40 -23.74 18.39
CA SER A 302 2.34 -22.51 19.18
C SER A 302 2.09 -21.29 18.29
N LEU A 303 2.79 -21.18 17.15
CA LEU A 303 2.59 -20.10 16.19
C LEU A 303 1.18 -20.12 15.59
N LEU A 304 0.63 -21.29 15.32
CA LEU A 304 -0.71 -21.45 14.77
C LEU A 304 -1.79 -20.89 15.71
N GLN A 305 -1.62 -21.00 17.03
CA GLN A 305 -2.54 -20.41 18.01
C GLN A 305 -2.59 -18.87 17.89
N ASP A 306 -1.49 -18.25 17.47
CA ASP A 306 -1.39 -16.80 17.23
C ASP A 306 -1.75 -16.42 15.79
N LYS A 307 -2.36 -17.31 15.01
CA LYS A 307 -2.70 -17.14 13.57
C LYS A 307 -1.47 -16.90 12.68
N ILE A 308 -0.36 -17.50 13.05
CA ILE A 308 0.88 -17.49 12.29
C ILE A 308 1.08 -18.88 11.70
N TYR A 309 1.12 -18.93 10.39
CA TYR A 309 1.16 -20.17 9.60
C TYR A 309 2.58 -20.45 9.13
N VAL A 310 2.87 -21.72 8.97
CA VAL A 310 4.20 -22.19 8.56
C VAL A 310 4.02 -23.17 7.40
N PRO A 311 4.67 -22.92 6.25
CA PRO A 311 4.63 -23.85 5.12
C PRO A 311 5.13 -25.24 5.50
N SER A 312 4.66 -26.28 4.78
CA SER A 312 5.12 -27.66 4.99
C SER A 312 6.49 -27.96 4.34
N VAL A 313 7.10 -26.99 3.67
CA VAL A 313 8.46 -27.05 3.11
C VAL A 313 9.40 -26.11 3.87
N ALA A 314 10.71 -26.39 3.86
CA ALA A 314 11.70 -25.62 4.64
C ALA A 314 11.89 -24.19 4.10
N GLU A 315 11.98 -24.03 2.80
CA GLU A 315 12.17 -22.76 2.09
C GLU A 315 11.06 -22.60 1.05
N ILE A 316 10.67 -21.37 0.75
CA ILE A 316 9.64 -21.11 -0.26
C ILE A 316 10.03 -21.63 -1.64
N GLU A 317 11.33 -21.61 -1.98
CA GLU A 317 11.82 -22.16 -3.23
C GLU A 317 11.58 -23.66 -3.37
N ASN A 318 11.46 -24.41 -2.28
CA ASN A 318 11.15 -25.84 -2.32
C ASN A 318 9.72 -26.13 -2.79
N LEU A 319 8.81 -25.15 -2.74
CA LEU A 319 7.46 -25.26 -3.32
C LEU A 319 7.50 -25.52 -4.83
N PHE A 320 8.49 -24.98 -5.51
CA PHE A 320 8.64 -25.14 -6.96
C PHE A 320 9.22 -26.50 -7.35
N LEU A 321 9.63 -27.31 -6.36
CA LEU A 321 10.08 -28.68 -6.55
C LEU A 321 9.00 -29.73 -6.24
N ILE A 322 7.79 -29.30 -5.86
CA ILE A 322 6.67 -30.21 -5.64
C ILE A 322 6.37 -30.98 -6.94
N PRO A 323 6.24 -32.33 -6.91
CA PRO A 323 6.06 -33.13 -8.11
C PRO A 323 4.93 -32.63 -9.02
N GLN A 324 3.77 -32.33 -8.46
CA GLN A 324 2.61 -31.85 -9.19
C GLN A 324 2.85 -30.49 -9.87
N VAL A 325 3.71 -29.63 -9.29
CA VAL A 325 4.10 -28.35 -9.91
C VAL A 325 4.97 -28.63 -11.13
N ILE A 326 5.95 -29.52 -11.00
CA ILE A 326 6.84 -29.92 -12.12
C ILE A 326 6.03 -30.57 -13.24
N GLU A 327 5.13 -31.49 -12.93
CA GLU A 327 4.22 -32.16 -13.89
C GLU A 327 3.36 -31.14 -14.64
N LEU A 328 2.77 -30.19 -13.93
CA LEU A 328 1.93 -29.16 -14.55
C LEU A 328 2.74 -28.28 -15.51
N VAL A 329 3.94 -27.86 -15.10
CA VAL A 329 4.83 -27.08 -15.97
C VAL A 329 5.26 -27.89 -17.19
N ALA A 330 5.64 -29.15 -16.98
CA ALA A 330 6.05 -30.06 -18.07
C ALA A 330 4.92 -30.27 -19.09
N ARG A 331 3.70 -30.50 -18.61
CA ARG A 331 2.49 -30.60 -19.45
C ARG A 331 2.28 -29.33 -20.28
N LYS A 332 2.43 -28.15 -19.70
CA LYS A 332 2.30 -26.86 -20.41
C LYS A 332 3.42 -26.59 -21.40
N GLN A 333 4.59 -27.15 -21.19
CA GLN A 333 5.75 -27.03 -22.09
C GLN A 333 5.88 -28.22 -23.06
N SER A 334 4.89 -29.15 -23.07
CA SER A 334 4.90 -30.33 -23.94
C SER A 334 6.16 -31.18 -23.81
N ILE A 335 6.66 -31.37 -22.57
CA ILE A 335 7.78 -32.24 -22.28
C ILE A 335 7.27 -33.70 -22.27
N GLU A 336 7.86 -34.56 -23.12
CA GLU A 336 7.41 -35.95 -23.28
C GLU A 336 7.82 -36.89 -22.13
N ASN A 337 8.96 -36.63 -21.48
CA ASN A 337 9.55 -37.56 -20.50
C ASN A 337 9.44 -37.02 -19.05
N VAL A 338 8.23 -36.70 -18.61
CA VAL A 338 8.00 -36.08 -17.28
C VAL A 338 8.42 -37.01 -16.14
N ASP A 339 8.12 -38.30 -16.23
CA ASP A 339 8.46 -39.28 -15.21
C ASP A 339 9.98 -39.38 -14.98
N VAL A 340 10.76 -39.32 -16.05
CA VAL A 340 12.23 -39.33 -15.96
C VAL A 340 12.73 -38.06 -15.28
N LEU A 341 12.14 -36.91 -15.62
CA LEU A 341 12.49 -35.62 -14.98
C LEU A 341 12.19 -35.65 -13.46
N LEU A 342 11.03 -36.21 -13.09
CA LEU A 342 10.63 -36.34 -11.69
C LEU A 342 11.58 -37.24 -10.92
N GLU A 343 11.88 -38.42 -11.44
CA GLU A 343 12.81 -39.36 -10.78
C GLU A 343 14.21 -38.76 -10.63
N GLN A 344 14.75 -38.12 -11.67
CA GLN A 344 16.01 -37.40 -11.58
C GLN A 344 15.98 -36.29 -10.52
N THR A 345 14.87 -35.57 -10.42
CA THR A 345 14.71 -34.50 -9.43
C THR A 345 14.69 -35.06 -8.01
N LYS A 346 13.99 -36.16 -7.79
CA LYS A 346 13.95 -36.85 -6.49
C LYS A 346 15.33 -37.37 -6.12
N GLU A 347 16.01 -38.08 -7.01
CA GLU A 347 17.35 -38.59 -6.80
C GLU A 347 18.34 -37.49 -6.40
N LYS A 348 18.35 -36.39 -7.18
CA LYS A 348 19.24 -35.25 -6.89
C LYS A 348 18.91 -34.55 -5.57
N THR A 349 17.63 -34.47 -5.20
CA THR A 349 17.23 -33.90 -3.92
C THR A 349 17.76 -34.73 -2.75
N ILE A 350 17.66 -36.06 -2.84
CA ILE A 350 18.21 -36.98 -1.82
C ILE A 350 19.75 -36.91 -1.83
N GLU A 351 20.37 -36.85 -2.99
CA GLU A 351 21.82 -36.66 -3.12
C GLU A 351 22.27 -35.37 -2.45
N PHE A 352 21.54 -34.24 -2.70
CA PHE A 352 21.81 -32.95 -2.06
C PHE A 352 21.75 -33.06 -0.52
N LEU A 353 20.71 -33.69 0.02
CA LEU A 353 20.58 -33.88 1.45
C LEU A 353 21.74 -34.71 2.01
N LYS A 354 22.12 -35.78 1.32
CA LYS A 354 23.26 -36.64 1.71
C LYS A 354 24.59 -35.87 1.73
N LEU A 355 24.84 -35.02 0.71
CA LEU A 355 26.06 -34.20 0.63
C LEU A 355 26.13 -33.15 1.76
N HIS A 356 25.00 -32.62 2.20
CA HIS A 356 24.92 -31.54 3.21
C HIS A 356 24.42 -32.04 4.57
N LEU A 357 24.39 -33.35 4.81
CA LEU A 357 23.76 -33.96 6.00
C LEU A 357 24.34 -33.42 7.30
N GLU A 358 25.65 -33.42 7.44
CA GLU A 358 26.35 -32.97 8.66
C GLU A 358 26.12 -31.47 8.91
N GLU A 359 26.16 -30.66 7.86
CA GLU A 359 25.86 -29.22 7.92
C GLU A 359 24.43 -28.98 8.41
N GLN A 360 23.45 -29.64 7.78
CA GLN A 360 22.05 -29.53 8.19
C GLN A 360 21.84 -30.02 9.62
N ALA A 361 22.42 -31.15 9.99
CA ALA A 361 22.33 -31.67 11.35
C ALA A 361 22.88 -30.68 12.39
N LEU A 362 24.03 -30.05 12.10
CA LEU A 362 24.59 -29.02 12.97
C LEU A 362 23.66 -27.81 13.12
N LEU A 363 23.04 -27.37 12.05
CA LEU A 363 22.12 -26.23 12.07
C LEU A 363 20.81 -26.57 12.83
N PHE A 364 20.28 -27.78 12.68
CA PHE A 364 19.16 -28.28 13.51
C PHE A 364 19.55 -28.34 14.99
N THR A 365 20.73 -28.81 15.29
CA THR A 365 21.25 -28.87 16.65
C THR A 365 21.33 -27.48 17.29
N LYS A 366 21.93 -26.53 16.59
CA LYS A 366 22.02 -25.15 17.07
C LYS A 366 20.64 -24.58 17.38
N LYS A 367 19.67 -24.78 16.50
CA LYS A 367 18.29 -24.30 16.70
C LYS A 367 17.62 -24.92 17.90
N ARG A 368 17.74 -26.26 18.07
CA ARG A 368 17.17 -27.00 19.20
C ARG A 368 17.79 -26.58 20.53
N CYS A 369 19.13 -26.47 20.58
CA CYS A 369 19.83 -25.99 21.76
C CYS A 369 19.41 -24.55 22.10
N GLN A 370 19.32 -23.64 21.12
CA GLN A 370 18.87 -22.27 21.34
C GLN A 370 17.45 -22.24 21.91
N ASN A 371 16.54 -23.06 21.40
CA ASN A 371 15.18 -23.15 21.91
C ASN A 371 15.16 -23.62 23.37
N THR A 372 15.97 -24.61 23.72
CA THR A 372 16.12 -25.11 25.12
C THR A 372 16.61 -23.99 26.03
N ILE A 373 17.63 -23.25 25.61
CA ILE A 373 18.16 -22.08 26.33
C ILE A 373 17.08 -21.04 26.55
N ASN A 374 16.39 -20.63 25.46
CA ASN A 374 15.35 -19.63 25.54
C ASN A 374 14.20 -20.05 26.46
N ASN A 375 13.78 -21.30 26.41
CA ASN A 375 12.73 -21.83 27.27
C ASN A 375 13.11 -21.78 28.76
N ILE A 376 14.36 -22.08 29.09
CA ILE A 376 14.86 -22.00 30.47
C ILE A 376 14.97 -20.53 30.92
N CYS A 377 15.58 -19.66 30.12
CA CYS A 377 15.77 -18.27 30.46
C CYS A 377 14.46 -17.48 30.57
N ASN A 378 13.40 -17.89 29.84
CA ASN A 378 12.09 -17.22 29.86
C ASN A 378 11.12 -17.82 30.90
N GLN A 379 11.54 -18.81 31.74
CA GLN A 379 10.73 -19.26 32.85
C GLN A 379 10.57 -18.16 33.88
N SER A 380 9.33 -17.93 34.33
CA SER A 380 9.08 -16.97 35.42
C SER A 380 9.70 -17.45 36.70
N THR A 381 10.77 -16.80 37.13
CA THR A 381 11.44 -17.06 38.43
C THR A 381 11.02 -15.95 39.40
N GLN A 382 10.75 -16.33 40.66
CA GLN A 382 10.33 -15.37 41.69
C GLN A 382 11.50 -14.81 42.49
N THR A 383 12.61 -15.56 42.56
CA THR A 383 13.80 -15.18 43.31
C THR A 383 15.07 -15.28 42.47
N ILE A 384 16.15 -14.61 42.92
CA ILE A 384 17.45 -14.69 42.28
C ILE A 384 18.06 -16.08 42.39
N ASP A 385 17.75 -16.79 43.49
CA ASP A 385 18.24 -18.14 43.71
C ASP A 385 17.55 -19.14 42.75
N ASP A 386 16.25 -18.97 42.49
CA ASP A 386 15.52 -19.75 41.44
C ASP A 386 16.14 -19.51 40.07
N TYR A 387 16.45 -18.25 39.73
CA TYR A 387 17.08 -17.94 38.47
C TYR A 387 18.47 -18.52 38.34
N LYS A 388 19.29 -18.45 39.41
CA LYS A 388 20.60 -19.11 39.47
C LYS A 388 20.49 -20.61 39.26
N THR A 389 19.58 -21.26 39.98
CA THR A 389 19.33 -22.68 39.82
C THR A 389 18.94 -23.06 38.37
N SER A 390 18.08 -22.25 37.74
CA SER A 390 17.71 -22.44 36.33
C SER A 390 18.90 -22.33 35.38
N LEU A 391 19.83 -21.41 35.64
CA LEU A 391 21.07 -21.28 34.88
C LEU A 391 22.06 -22.42 35.12
N ASP A 392 22.19 -22.90 36.35
CA ASP A 392 23.05 -24.04 36.68
C ASP A 392 22.54 -25.34 35.98
N GLU A 393 21.22 -25.53 35.90
CA GLU A 393 20.60 -26.62 35.16
C GLU A 393 20.75 -26.52 33.63
N LEU A 394 21.10 -25.37 33.08
CA LEU A 394 21.24 -25.14 31.64
C LEU A 394 22.29 -26.09 31.03
N VAL A 395 23.42 -26.26 31.69
CA VAL A 395 24.52 -27.13 31.24
C VAL A 395 24.07 -28.58 31.15
N ASP A 396 23.24 -29.03 32.08
CA ASP A 396 22.73 -30.41 32.13
C ASP A 396 21.59 -30.66 31.15
N LYS A 397 20.79 -29.62 30.83
CA LYS A 397 19.62 -29.71 29.92
C LYS A 397 19.99 -29.49 28.47
N VAL A 398 20.99 -28.64 28.18
CA VAL A 398 21.49 -28.40 26.81
C VAL A 398 22.56 -29.44 26.48
N LYS A 399 22.19 -30.46 25.73
CA LYS A 399 23.07 -31.58 25.36
C LYS A 399 23.36 -31.58 23.84
N PRO A 400 24.28 -30.74 23.37
CA PRO A 400 24.52 -30.56 21.94
C PRO A 400 24.90 -31.83 21.20
N GLN A 401 25.68 -32.73 21.87
CA GLN A 401 26.13 -33.98 21.27
C GLN A 401 25.00 -34.97 21.07
N GLU A 402 24.07 -35.07 22.03
CA GLU A 402 22.90 -35.93 21.93
C GLU A 402 21.94 -35.40 20.82
N GLU A 403 21.69 -34.10 20.81
CA GLU A 403 20.84 -33.44 19.78
C GLU A 403 21.45 -33.57 18.38
N TYR A 404 22.78 -33.46 18.24
CA TYR A 404 23.46 -33.67 16.97
C TYR A 404 23.32 -35.09 16.47
N SER A 405 23.56 -36.08 17.37
CA SER A 405 23.41 -37.47 17.00
C SER A 405 21.96 -37.82 16.60
N LYS A 406 20.99 -37.22 17.28
CA LYS A 406 19.57 -37.37 16.95
C LYS A 406 19.25 -36.76 15.60
N ALA A 407 19.70 -35.52 15.33
CA ALA A 407 19.50 -34.83 14.03
C ALA A 407 20.14 -35.64 12.87
N CYS A 408 21.38 -36.16 13.06
CA CYS A 408 21.99 -37.00 12.04
C CYS A 408 21.16 -38.24 11.74
N LYS A 409 20.65 -38.95 12.77
CA LYS A 409 19.80 -40.15 12.58
C LYS A 409 18.49 -39.81 11.85
N GLU A 410 17.84 -38.70 12.20
CA GLU A 410 16.61 -38.28 11.56
C GLU A 410 16.84 -37.94 10.06
N LEU A 411 17.88 -37.21 9.74
CA LEU A 411 18.23 -36.88 8.36
C LEU A 411 18.71 -38.09 7.56
N GLN A 412 19.52 -38.96 8.18
CA GLN A 412 19.99 -40.19 7.53
C GLN A 412 18.81 -41.10 7.17
N LYS A 413 17.82 -41.23 8.06
CA LYS A 413 16.60 -42.00 7.78
C LYS A 413 15.87 -41.47 6.52
N ILE A 414 15.75 -40.14 6.34
CA ILE A 414 15.14 -39.55 5.14
C ILE A 414 15.92 -39.94 3.87
N VAL A 415 17.26 -39.97 3.96
CA VAL A 415 18.13 -40.39 2.86
C VAL A 415 17.96 -41.90 2.56
N ASP A 416 17.94 -42.74 3.59
CA ASP A 416 17.83 -44.21 3.46
C ASP A 416 16.45 -44.62 2.90
N ASP A 417 15.38 -43.98 3.40
CA ASP A 417 14.00 -44.19 2.95
C ASP A 417 13.71 -43.53 1.60
N LYS A 418 14.62 -42.70 1.07
CA LYS A 418 14.45 -41.87 -0.12
C LYS A 418 13.16 -40.99 -0.08
N ASP A 419 12.80 -40.50 1.12
CA ASP A 419 11.59 -39.73 1.32
C ASP A 419 11.77 -38.33 0.79
N TYR A 420 11.32 -38.12 -0.47
CA TYR A 420 11.42 -36.85 -1.20
C TYR A 420 10.71 -35.70 -0.50
N LEU A 421 9.47 -35.93 -0.03
CA LEU A 421 8.68 -34.85 0.59
C LEU A 421 9.25 -34.46 1.96
N ALA A 422 9.75 -35.43 2.73
CA ALA A 422 10.48 -35.18 3.96
C ALA A 422 11.78 -34.40 3.69
N ALA A 423 12.49 -34.72 2.60
CA ALA A 423 13.67 -33.96 2.19
C ALA A 423 13.36 -32.49 1.91
N LEU A 424 12.28 -32.18 1.15
CA LEU A 424 11.83 -30.80 0.90
C LEU A 424 11.44 -30.05 2.19
N ARG A 425 10.99 -30.80 3.23
CA ARG A 425 10.61 -30.24 4.52
C ARG A 425 11.81 -29.83 5.37
N VAL A 426 12.97 -30.46 5.18
CA VAL A 426 14.14 -30.26 6.05
C VAL A 426 15.29 -29.51 5.38
N ILE A 427 15.38 -29.54 4.05
CA ILE A 427 16.45 -28.84 3.32
C ILE A 427 16.17 -27.33 3.30
N ASN A 428 16.85 -26.63 4.21
CA ASN A 428 16.85 -25.19 4.27
C ASN A 428 18.13 -24.68 3.59
N ASN A 429 18.11 -24.67 2.24
CA ASN A 429 19.22 -24.20 1.44
C ASN A 429 18.75 -23.80 0.03
N LYS A 430 18.93 -22.52 -0.34
CA LYS A 430 18.53 -21.94 -1.63
C LYS A 430 19.29 -22.52 -2.85
N GLY A 431 20.33 -23.34 -2.58
CA GLY A 431 21.08 -24.08 -3.59
C GLY A 431 20.36 -25.33 -4.09
N LEU A 432 19.32 -25.82 -3.41
CA LEU A 432 18.63 -27.05 -3.79
C LEU A 432 18.03 -26.99 -5.19
N LEU A 433 17.21 -25.98 -5.50
CA LEU A 433 16.53 -25.88 -6.80
C LEU A 433 17.51 -25.86 -7.99
N PRO A 434 18.60 -25.08 -7.99
CA PRO A 434 19.61 -25.18 -9.04
C PRO A 434 20.29 -26.56 -9.12
N PHE A 435 20.54 -27.20 -7.98
CA PHE A 435 21.20 -28.50 -7.95
C PHE A 435 20.35 -29.61 -8.58
N THR A 436 19.05 -29.57 -8.44
CA THR A 436 18.13 -30.53 -9.07
C THR A 436 18.12 -30.45 -10.61
N ASN A 437 18.59 -29.35 -11.18
CA ASN A 437 18.55 -29.07 -12.62
C ASN A 437 17.14 -29.04 -13.25
N VAL A 438 16.07 -28.98 -12.46
CA VAL A 438 14.68 -28.92 -12.97
C VAL A 438 14.52 -27.76 -13.96
N SER A 439 14.99 -26.57 -13.62
CA SER A 439 14.89 -25.39 -14.51
C SER A 439 15.62 -25.61 -15.84
N ASN A 440 16.75 -26.32 -15.83
CA ASN A 440 17.54 -26.60 -17.04
C ASN A 440 16.81 -27.58 -17.99
N ALA A 441 16.00 -28.50 -17.46
CA ALA A 441 15.17 -29.39 -18.28
C ALA A 441 14.15 -28.62 -19.16
N PHE A 442 13.76 -27.41 -18.73
CA PHE A 442 12.91 -26.50 -19.48
C PHE A 442 13.73 -25.48 -20.32
N GLY A 443 15.06 -25.57 -20.33
CA GLY A 443 15.94 -24.59 -20.99
C GLY A 443 16.02 -23.25 -20.26
N TRP A 444 15.66 -23.19 -18.97
CA TRP A 444 15.57 -21.96 -18.20
C TRP A 444 16.59 -21.87 -17.07
N LYS A 445 16.93 -20.63 -16.69
CA LYS A 445 17.60 -20.36 -15.41
C LYS A 445 16.59 -20.48 -14.26
N LYS A 446 17.09 -20.68 -13.01
CA LYS A 446 16.28 -20.77 -11.78
C LYS A 446 15.18 -19.68 -11.74
N GLN A 447 15.55 -18.42 -11.93
CA GLN A 447 14.61 -17.30 -11.80
C GLN A 447 13.51 -17.36 -12.86
N ASN A 448 13.84 -17.69 -14.11
CA ASN A 448 12.86 -17.78 -15.19
C ASN A 448 11.84 -18.90 -14.95
N TYR A 449 12.28 -20.02 -14.36
CA TYR A 449 11.38 -21.11 -13.96
C TYR A 449 10.39 -20.65 -12.89
N ILE A 450 10.90 -20.01 -11.83
CA ILE A 450 10.06 -19.46 -10.74
C ILE A 450 9.07 -18.41 -11.28
N ASP A 451 9.55 -17.45 -12.06
CA ASP A 451 8.72 -16.39 -12.63
C ASP A 451 7.65 -16.96 -13.61
N TYR A 452 7.98 -18.05 -14.32
CA TYR A 452 7.01 -18.74 -15.17
C TYR A 452 5.89 -19.36 -14.34
N VAL A 453 6.20 -20.08 -13.28
CA VAL A 453 5.20 -20.71 -12.38
C VAL A 453 4.33 -19.64 -11.73
N ILE A 454 4.92 -18.54 -11.23
CA ILE A 454 4.17 -17.42 -10.65
C ILE A 454 3.26 -16.75 -11.70
N ARG A 455 3.70 -16.66 -12.96
CA ARG A 455 2.88 -16.13 -14.05
C ARG A 455 1.68 -17.03 -14.34
N LEU A 456 1.84 -18.34 -14.33
CA LEU A 456 0.73 -19.30 -14.50
C LEU A 456 -0.36 -19.10 -13.45
N LEU A 457 0.00 -18.80 -12.20
CA LEU A 457 -0.96 -18.46 -11.15
C LEU A 457 -1.81 -17.21 -11.43
N GLY A 458 -1.34 -16.34 -12.34
CA GLY A 458 -2.03 -15.09 -12.67
C GLY A 458 -2.94 -15.13 -13.90
N ILE A 459 -3.02 -16.26 -14.64
CA ILE A 459 -3.74 -16.33 -15.92
C ILE A 459 -5.26 -16.47 -15.74
N GLN A 460 -5.73 -16.86 -14.55
CA GLN A 460 -7.16 -17.08 -14.22
C GLN A 460 -7.84 -18.14 -15.12
N ASP A 461 -7.13 -19.21 -15.42
CA ASP A 461 -7.66 -20.38 -16.14
C ASP A 461 -7.70 -21.62 -15.20
N SER A 462 -8.18 -22.75 -15.73
CA SER A 462 -8.20 -24.03 -14.99
C SER A 462 -6.83 -24.48 -14.50
N THR A 463 -5.76 -24.08 -15.19
CA THR A 463 -4.37 -24.35 -14.80
C THR A 463 -3.98 -23.54 -13.56
N SER A 464 -4.37 -22.28 -13.51
CA SER A 464 -4.15 -21.42 -12.34
C SER A 464 -4.86 -21.98 -11.12
N GLU A 465 -6.11 -22.45 -11.27
CA GLU A 465 -6.88 -23.07 -10.18
C GLU A 465 -6.21 -24.37 -9.70
N GLU A 466 -5.79 -25.23 -10.62
CA GLU A 466 -5.05 -26.48 -10.30
C GLU A 466 -3.77 -26.14 -9.52
N LEU A 467 -2.98 -25.20 -9.99
CA LEU A 467 -1.72 -24.78 -9.37
C LEU A 467 -1.95 -24.13 -8.00
N CYS A 468 -2.96 -23.30 -7.84
CA CYS A 468 -3.36 -22.73 -6.56
C CYS A 468 -3.73 -23.81 -5.55
N ASN A 469 -4.48 -24.83 -5.97
CA ASN A 469 -4.87 -25.95 -5.12
C ASN A 469 -3.65 -26.78 -4.68
N ILE A 470 -2.71 -27.04 -5.61
CA ILE A 470 -1.45 -27.71 -5.28
C ILE A 470 -0.71 -26.92 -4.20
N PHE A 471 -0.46 -25.63 -4.39
CA PHE A 471 0.27 -24.83 -3.42
C PHE A 471 -0.43 -24.71 -2.06
N ARG A 472 -1.77 -24.60 -2.04
CA ARG A 472 -2.55 -24.51 -0.79
C ARG A 472 -2.47 -25.76 0.06
N ASN A 473 -2.16 -26.92 -0.50
CA ASN A 473 -1.89 -28.13 0.28
C ASN A 473 -0.57 -28.05 1.10
N TYR A 474 0.34 -27.16 0.69
CA TYR A 474 1.65 -26.98 1.34
C TYR A 474 1.75 -25.65 2.11
N VAL A 475 0.92 -24.69 1.76
CA VAL A 475 0.83 -23.38 2.44
C VAL A 475 -0.63 -23.13 2.78
N THR A 476 -1.02 -23.55 3.96
CA THR A 476 -2.40 -23.36 4.45
C THR A 476 -2.47 -22.11 5.28
N VAL A 477 -3.41 -21.22 4.95
CA VAL A 477 -3.80 -20.07 5.79
C VAL A 477 -5.26 -20.31 6.11
N GLY A 478 -5.56 -20.70 7.35
CA GLY A 478 -6.94 -21.01 7.77
C GLY A 478 -7.92 -19.89 7.41
N ASP A 479 -9.20 -20.17 7.38
CA ASP A 479 -10.26 -19.21 7.04
C ASP A 479 -10.40 -18.05 8.04
#